data_3e3f0decda38ac14c79b9a6e71300054
#
_entry.id   3e3f0decda38ac14c79b9a6e71300054
#
_cell.length_a   1.000
_cell.length_b   1.000
_cell.length_c   1.000
_cell.angle_alpha   90.00
_cell.angle_beta   90.00
_cell.angle_gamma   90.00
#
_symmetry.space_group_name_H-M   'P 1'
#
loop_
_entity.id
_entity.type
_entity.pdbx_description
1 polymer ?
#
loop_
_entity_poly.entity_id
_entity_poly.type
_entity_poly.pdbx_seq_one_letter_code
_entity_poly.pdbx_strand_id
1 'polypeptide(L)'
;LGDALRTVHFSIGSGTRLAFEDAIALDRAFGEAGSDVPGALALFEQERRPVVEKIVAAADASSFWYERLAEKMKLEPWQLAYDYMMRSGRMTDERLRQLSPVFMALVDRKRQRDG
;
A
#
# COMPACT_ATOMS: atom_id res chain seq x y z
N LEU A 1 5.62 2.33 18.47
CA LEU A 1 4.66 2.97 17.56
C LEU A 1 5.36 3.57 16.34
N GLY A 2 4.65 3.67 15.22
CA GLY A 2 5.12 4.31 14.03
C GLY A 2 6.46 3.74 13.54
N ASP A 3 7.38 4.61 13.12
CA ASP A 3 8.70 4.22 12.59
C ASP A 3 9.58 3.50 13.62
N ALA A 4 9.38 3.74 14.91
CA ALA A 4 10.09 3.00 15.96
C ALA A 4 9.69 1.52 16.01
N LEU A 5 8.49 1.19 15.61
CA LEU A 5 7.99 -0.17 15.51
C LEU A 5 8.30 -0.75 14.12
N ARG A 6 8.06 0.02 13.06
CA ARG A 6 8.20 -0.43 11.68
C ARG A 6 8.36 0.76 10.73
N THR A 7 9.40 0.74 9.91
CA THR A 7 9.55 1.70 8.80
C THR A 7 8.86 1.19 7.54
N VAL A 8 8.31 2.11 6.78
CA VAL A 8 7.64 1.83 5.51
C VAL A 8 8.24 2.70 4.42
N HIS A 9 8.55 2.12 3.27
CA HIS A 9 9.10 2.89 2.15
C HIS A 9 8.17 4.04 1.76
N PHE A 10 8.74 5.25 1.60
CA PHE A 10 7.98 6.50 1.41
C PHE A 10 7.13 6.53 0.13
N SER A 11 7.44 5.68 -0.85
CA SER A 11 6.80 5.69 -2.18
C SER A 11 5.29 5.45 -2.20
N ILE A 12 4.72 4.92 -1.12
CA ILE A 12 3.26 4.76 -0.98
C ILE A 12 2.60 5.81 -0.08
N GLY A 13 3.39 6.69 0.55
CA GLY A 13 2.88 7.81 1.35
C GLY A 13 2.06 7.41 2.59
N SER A 14 2.26 6.23 3.15
CA SER A 14 1.39 5.70 4.23
C SER A 14 2.02 5.72 5.61
N GLY A 15 3.30 6.07 5.77
CA GLY A 15 4.00 5.99 7.05
C GLY A 15 3.35 6.82 8.16
N THR A 16 3.10 8.10 7.91
CA THR A 16 2.47 9.01 8.87
C THR A 16 1.07 8.55 9.26
N ARG A 17 0.27 8.12 8.29
CA ARG A 17 -1.07 7.59 8.54
C ARG A 17 -1.02 6.36 9.44
N LEU A 18 -0.11 5.41 9.17
CA LEU A 18 0.09 4.23 10.00
C LEU A 18 0.44 4.60 11.45
N ALA A 19 1.31 5.60 11.64
CA ALA A 19 1.69 6.07 12.98
C ALA A 19 0.49 6.62 13.77
N PHE A 20 -0.38 7.39 13.13
CA PHE A 20 -1.62 7.87 13.77
C PHE A 20 -2.59 6.73 14.06
N GLU A 21 -2.79 5.81 13.14
CA GLU A 21 -3.63 4.64 13.35
C GLU A 21 -3.11 3.75 14.47
N ASP A 22 -1.78 3.59 14.59
CA ASP A 22 -1.15 2.86 15.69
C ASP A 22 -1.43 3.53 17.05
N ALA A 23 -1.33 4.86 17.14
CA ALA A 23 -1.62 5.59 18.36
C ALA A 23 -3.09 5.41 18.79
N ILE A 24 -4.02 5.52 17.85
CA ILE A 24 -5.45 5.31 18.09
C ILE A 24 -5.74 3.87 18.56
N ALA A 25 -5.12 2.89 17.92
CA ALA A 25 -5.30 1.48 18.27
C ALA A 25 -4.73 1.16 19.65
N LEU A 26 -3.60 1.76 20.00
CA LEU A 26 -3.00 1.60 21.34
C LEU A 26 -3.87 2.20 22.44
N ASP A 27 -4.38 3.42 22.22
CA ASP A 27 -5.31 4.08 23.15
C ASP A 27 -6.55 3.21 23.39
N ARG A 28 -7.14 2.69 22.32
CA ARG A 28 -8.29 1.78 22.42
C ARG A 28 -7.95 0.51 23.18
N ALA A 29 -6.81 -0.12 22.91
CA ALA A 29 -6.39 -1.34 23.59
C ALA A 29 -6.22 -1.14 25.10
N PHE A 30 -5.66 0.00 25.52
CA PHE A 30 -5.59 0.35 26.94
C PHE A 30 -6.98 0.68 27.54
N GLY A 31 -7.87 1.29 26.78
CA GLY A 31 -9.25 1.51 27.19
C GLY A 31 -10.00 0.19 27.47
N GLU A 32 -9.75 -0.85 26.70
CA GLU A 32 -10.35 -2.17 26.87
C GLU A 32 -9.70 -2.98 28.00
N ALA A 33 -8.37 -3.01 28.07
CA ALA A 33 -7.62 -3.84 29.02
C ALA A 33 -7.43 -3.17 30.40
N GLY A 34 -7.69 -1.87 30.52
CA GLY A 34 -7.52 -1.12 31.76
C GLY A 34 -6.08 -1.12 32.25
N SER A 35 -5.83 -1.63 33.48
CA SER A 35 -4.49 -1.70 34.08
C SER A 35 -3.67 -2.92 33.65
N ASP A 36 -4.23 -3.82 32.82
CA ASP A 36 -3.52 -4.98 32.28
C ASP A 36 -2.66 -4.58 31.07
N VAL A 37 -1.44 -4.11 31.33
CA VAL A 37 -0.51 -3.67 30.29
C VAL A 37 -0.16 -4.77 29.30
N PRO A 38 0.18 -6.00 29.71
CA PRO A 38 0.43 -7.09 28.77
C PRO A 38 -0.77 -7.42 27.88
N GLY A 39 -1.98 -7.39 28.45
CA GLY A 39 -3.23 -7.60 27.71
C GLY A 39 -3.48 -6.50 26.69
N ALA A 40 -3.27 -5.23 27.06
CA ALA A 40 -3.38 -4.10 26.13
C ALA A 40 -2.42 -4.22 24.95
N LEU A 41 -1.16 -4.56 25.18
CA LEU A 41 -0.16 -4.74 24.12
C LEU A 41 -0.51 -5.90 23.20
N ALA A 42 -1.04 -7.00 23.73
CA ALA A 42 -1.48 -8.14 22.93
C ALA A 42 -2.66 -7.77 22.03
N LEU A 43 -3.65 -7.04 22.53
CA LEU A 43 -4.78 -6.54 21.74
C LEU A 43 -4.31 -5.60 20.62
N PHE A 44 -3.43 -4.66 20.93
CA PHE A 44 -2.83 -3.74 19.97
C PHE A 44 -2.12 -4.51 18.85
N GLU A 45 -1.27 -5.45 19.19
CA GLU A 45 -0.52 -6.24 18.20
C GLU A 45 -1.46 -7.07 17.31
N GLN A 46 -2.45 -7.71 17.90
CA GLN A 46 -3.45 -8.51 17.17
C GLN A 46 -4.24 -7.66 16.17
N GLU A 47 -4.61 -6.45 16.53
CA GLU A 47 -5.34 -5.53 15.66
C GLU A 47 -4.44 -4.98 14.54
N ARG A 48 -3.22 -4.55 14.88
CA ARG A 48 -2.38 -3.79 13.95
C ARG A 48 -1.52 -4.63 13.04
N ARG A 49 -1.05 -5.80 13.49
CA ARG A 49 -0.14 -6.64 12.69
C ARG A 49 -0.66 -6.92 11.27
N PRO A 50 -1.88 -7.42 11.04
CA PRO A 50 -2.35 -7.76 9.70
C PRO A 50 -2.51 -6.53 8.80
N VAL A 51 -2.84 -5.36 9.36
CA VAL A 51 -2.94 -4.11 8.60
C VAL A 51 -1.57 -3.62 8.17
N VAL A 52 -0.62 -3.60 9.10
CA VAL A 52 0.74 -3.13 8.85
C VAL A 52 1.48 -4.05 7.87
N GLU A 53 1.33 -5.36 7.99
CA GLU A 53 1.94 -6.33 7.07
C GLU A 53 1.48 -6.11 5.61
N LYS A 54 0.20 -5.84 5.38
CA LYS A 54 -0.32 -5.51 4.04
C LYS A 54 0.30 -4.23 3.48
N ILE A 55 0.46 -3.22 4.31
CA ILE A 55 1.05 -1.94 3.88
C ILE A 55 2.55 -2.08 3.62
N VAL A 56 3.27 -2.82 4.47
CA VAL A 56 4.69 -3.12 4.26
C VAL A 56 4.89 -3.88 2.95
N ALA A 57 4.11 -4.93 2.70
CA ALA A 57 4.18 -5.68 1.44
C ALA A 57 3.93 -4.79 0.21
N ALA A 58 2.95 -3.89 0.29
CA ALA A 58 2.68 -2.93 -0.79
C ALA A 58 3.83 -1.92 -0.96
N ALA A 59 4.46 -1.48 0.13
CA ALA A 59 5.59 -0.58 0.10
C ALA A 59 6.83 -1.25 -0.51
N ASP A 60 7.09 -2.50 -0.16
CA ASP A 60 8.19 -3.29 -0.70
C ASP A 60 8.01 -3.52 -2.20
N ALA A 61 6.81 -3.89 -2.64
CA ALA A 61 6.49 -4.02 -4.07
C ALA A 61 6.72 -2.70 -4.84
N SER A 62 6.29 -1.59 -4.25
CA SER A 62 6.51 -0.26 -4.82
C SER A 62 8.00 0.11 -4.86
N SER A 63 8.75 -0.16 -3.80
CA SER A 63 10.21 0.06 -3.76
C SER A 63 10.91 -0.73 -4.86
N PHE A 64 10.62 -2.01 -4.97
CA PHE A 64 11.17 -2.87 -6.01
C PHE A 64 10.85 -2.37 -7.44
N TRP A 65 9.67 -1.81 -7.63
CA TRP A 65 9.31 -1.19 -8.91
C TRP A 65 10.24 -0.01 -9.24
N TYR A 66 10.53 0.86 -8.25
CA TYR A 66 11.43 2.01 -8.44
C TYR A 66 12.89 1.58 -8.69
N GLU A 67 13.36 0.51 -8.09
CA GLU A 67 14.70 -0.04 -8.35
C GLU A 67 14.89 -0.44 -9.82
N ARG A 68 13.79 -0.76 -10.53
CA ARG A 68 13.77 -1.10 -11.95
C ARG A 68 13.32 0.05 -12.86
N LEU A 69 13.36 1.29 -12.37
CA LEU A 69 12.85 2.45 -13.10
C LEU A 69 13.52 2.62 -14.48
N ALA A 70 14.81 2.37 -14.60
CA ALA A 70 15.54 2.48 -15.87
C ALA A 70 14.97 1.55 -16.96
N GLU A 71 14.48 0.37 -16.57
CA GLU A 71 13.80 -0.55 -17.50
C GLU A 71 12.38 -0.05 -17.82
N LYS A 72 11.68 0.45 -16.81
CA LYS A 72 10.32 0.96 -16.95
C LYS A 72 10.23 2.17 -17.86
N MET A 73 11.25 3.02 -17.87
CA MET A 73 11.33 4.19 -18.75
C MET A 73 11.42 3.86 -20.24
N LYS A 74 11.63 2.59 -20.60
CA LYS A 74 11.61 2.12 -22.00
C LYS A 74 10.21 1.75 -22.49
N LEU A 75 9.23 1.70 -21.60
CA LEU A 75 7.84 1.40 -21.94
C LEU A 75 7.18 2.57 -22.68
N GLU A 76 6.18 2.26 -23.49
CA GLU A 76 5.28 3.26 -24.04
C GLU A 76 4.60 4.06 -22.90
N PRO A 77 4.29 5.36 -23.08
CA PRO A 77 3.73 6.18 -22.00
C PRO A 77 2.50 5.59 -21.32
N TRP A 78 1.60 4.96 -22.07
CA TRP A 78 0.42 4.33 -21.49
C TRP A 78 0.75 3.06 -20.68
N GLN A 79 1.75 2.29 -21.11
CA GLN A 79 2.25 1.11 -20.42
C GLN A 79 2.92 1.52 -19.11
N LEU A 80 3.76 2.55 -19.14
CA LEU A 80 4.41 3.10 -17.95
C LEU A 80 3.38 3.60 -16.94
N ALA A 81 2.37 4.34 -17.39
CA ALA A 81 1.31 4.85 -16.52
C ALA A 81 0.52 3.70 -15.88
N TYR A 82 0.13 2.68 -16.65
CA TYR A 82 -0.56 1.51 -16.15
C TYR A 82 0.31 0.74 -15.13
N ASP A 83 1.55 0.44 -15.49
CA ASP A 83 2.49 -0.31 -14.66
C ASP A 83 2.80 0.43 -13.34
N TYR A 84 2.91 1.76 -13.40
CA TYR A 84 3.06 2.61 -12.22
C TYR A 84 1.85 2.50 -11.27
N MET A 85 0.63 2.53 -11.80
CA MET A 85 -0.58 2.40 -10.98
C MET A 85 -0.67 1.04 -10.30
N MET A 86 -0.15 -0.02 -10.94
CA MET A 86 -0.17 -1.39 -10.42
C MET A 86 1.00 -1.71 -9.48
N ARG A 87 2.01 -0.84 -9.34
CA ARG A 87 3.29 -1.13 -8.69
C ARG A 87 3.23 -1.65 -7.26
N SER A 88 2.24 -1.23 -6.50
CA SER A 88 2.08 -1.64 -5.09
C SER A 88 1.25 -2.92 -4.89
N GLY A 89 0.69 -3.48 -5.96
CA GLY A 89 -0.23 -4.62 -5.91
C GLY A 89 -1.61 -4.31 -5.30
N ARG A 90 -1.88 -3.05 -4.94
CA ARG A 90 -3.16 -2.62 -4.31
C ARG A 90 -4.22 -2.20 -5.32
N MET A 91 -3.81 -1.92 -6.55
CA MET A 91 -4.70 -1.57 -7.66
C MET A 91 -5.01 -2.81 -8.49
N THR A 92 -6.24 -2.93 -8.96
CA THR A 92 -6.69 -3.95 -9.90
C THR A 92 -7.27 -3.29 -11.15
N ASP A 93 -7.33 -4.03 -12.25
CA ASP A 93 -7.94 -3.56 -13.51
C ASP A 93 -9.38 -3.11 -13.29
N GLU A 94 -10.14 -3.86 -12.51
CA GLU A 94 -11.53 -3.53 -12.19
C GLU A 94 -11.64 -2.22 -11.42
N ARG A 95 -10.83 -2.06 -10.37
CA ARG A 95 -10.81 -0.82 -9.60
C ARG A 95 -10.34 0.37 -10.43
N LEU A 96 -9.33 0.18 -11.26
CA LEU A 96 -8.84 1.24 -12.16
C LEU A 96 -9.90 1.60 -13.21
N ARG A 97 -10.67 0.64 -13.70
CA ARG A 97 -11.79 0.89 -14.62
C ARG A 97 -12.90 1.72 -13.99
N GLN A 98 -13.18 1.52 -12.71
CA GLN A 98 -14.13 2.35 -11.96
C GLN A 98 -13.61 3.78 -11.74
N LEU A 99 -12.32 3.93 -11.41
CA LEU A 99 -11.71 5.23 -11.11
C LEU A 99 -11.39 6.04 -12.37
N SER A 100 -10.97 5.37 -13.44
CA SER A 100 -10.55 6.01 -14.69
C SER A 100 -10.97 5.18 -15.92
N PRO A 101 -12.27 5.18 -16.26
CA PRO A 101 -12.79 4.36 -17.37
C PRO A 101 -12.17 4.73 -18.71
N VAL A 102 -11.89 6.02 -18.95
CA VAL A 102 -11.26 6.49 -20.19
C VAL A 102 -9.85 5.93 -20.37
N PHE A 103 -9.06 5.93 -19.30
CA PHE A 103 -7.71 5.37 -19.33
C PHE A 103 -7.73 3.85 -19.56
N MET A 104 -8.62 3.13 -18.87
CA MET A 104 -8.75 1.68 -19.07
C MET A 104 -9.25 1.31 -20.47
N ALA A 105 -10.14 2.09 -21.08
CA ALA A 105 -10.54 1.90 -22.46
C ALA A 105 -9.36 2.10 -23.44
N LEU A 106 -8.44 3.02 -23.14
CA LEU A 106 -7.19 3.17 -23.88
C LEU A 106 -6.30 1.93 -23.73
N VAL A 107 -6.10 1.46 -22.50
CA VAL A 107 -5.30 0.26 -22.19
C VAL A 107 -5.85 -0.96 -22.93
N ASP A 108 -7.16 -1.19 -22.85
CA ASP A 108 -7.81 -2.34 -23.50
C ASP A 108 -7.64 -2.30 -25.02
N ARG A 109 -7.82 -1.13 -25.65
CA ARG A 109 -7.61 -0.96 -27.10
C ARG A 109 -6.15 -1.22 -27.52
N LYS A 110 -5.20 -0.78 -26.70
CA LYS A 110 -3.77 -0.98 -26.98
C LYS A 110 -3.38 -2.45 -26.84
N ARG A 111 -3.85 -3.13 -25.82
CA ARG A 111 -3.62 -4.58 -25.63
C ARG A 111 -4.17 -5.42 -26.79
N GLN A 112 -5.32 -5.03 -27.35
CA GLN A 112 -5.91 -5.71 -28.52
C GLN A 112 -5.10 -5.53 -29.82
N ARG A 113 -4.35 -4.43 -29.93
CA ARG A 113 -3.50 -4.16 -31.10
C ARG A 113 -2.14 -4.87 -31.05
N ASP A 114 -1.64 -5.10 -29.86
CA ASP A 114 -0.32 -5.71 -29.63
C ASP A 114 -0.39 -7.25 -29.44
N GLY A 115 -1.58 -7.79 -29.37
CA GLY A 115 -1.87 -9.23 -29.32
C GLY A 115 -2.43 -9.73 -30.62
#